data_112b43e9437ee40a68c7f73f9b45bbbd
#
_entry.id   112b43e9437ee40a68c7f73f9b45bbbd
#
_cell.length_a   1.000
_cell.length_b   1.000
_cell.length_c   1.000
_cell.angle_alpha   90.00
_cell.angle_beta   90.00
_cell.angle_gamma   90.00
#
_symmetry.space_group_name_H-M   'P 1'
#
loop_
_entity.id
_entity.type
_entity.pdbx_description
1 polymer ?
#
loop_
_entity_poly.entity_id
_entity_poly.type
_entity_poly.pdbx_seq_one_letter_code
_entity_poly.pdbx_strand_id
1 'polypeptide(L)'
;MVTLKERRREPRVILEQPLDVRVMTIDGTWSGEGLLMEMTDAGARLKMTGHASELTEFFLILNRFGPPVFRLCKRMWVVREQTGVSFNKTNIGIKSLEEVRREAE
;
A
#
# COMPACT_ATOMS: atom_id res chain seq x y z
N MET A 1 -16.50 -1.53 17.51
CA MET A 1 -15.47 -1.35 17.39
C MET A 1 -14.77 -0.21 17.84
N VAL A 2 -15.35 0.56 18.49
CA VAL A 2 -14.75 1.69 19.02
C VAL A 2 -13.55 1.38 19.85
N THR A 3 -13.59 0.30 20.57
CA THR A 3 -12.50 -0.04 21.40
C THR A 3 -11.21 -0.21 20.66
N LEU A 4 -11.28 -0.85 19.50
CA LEU A 4 -10.10 -0.99 18.75
C LEU A 4 -9.60 0.32 18.27
N LYS A 5 -10.49 1.19 17.89
CA LYS A 5 -10.10 2.46 17.49
C LYS A 5 -9.39 3.20 18.53
N GLU A 6 -9.85 3.11 19.73
CA GLU A 6 -9.23 3.84 20.79
C GLU A 6 -7.86 3.35 21.07
N ARG A 7 -7.60 2.09 20.88
CA ARG A 7 -6.29 1.59 21.12
C ARG A 7 -5.35 1.87 20.00
N ARG A 8 -5.85 2.21 18.82
CA ARG A 8 -4.98 2.52 17.71
C ARG A 8 -4.56 3.94 17.78
N ARG A 9 -3.32 4.16 17.49
CA ARG A 9 -2.85 5.49 17.45
C ARG A 9 -3.24 6.15 16.18
N GLU A 10 -3.33 5.40 15.09
CA GLU A 10 -3.64 5.99 13.81
C GLU A 10 -5.07 5.70 13.46
N PRO A 11 -5.76 6.63 12.87
CA PRO A 11 -7.11 6.36 12.39
C PRO A 11 -7.07 5.33 11.28
N ARG A 12 -8.10 4.53 11.23
CA ARG A 12 -8.25 3.55 10.19
C ARG A 12 -9.32 4.02 9.23
N VAL A 13 -8.97 4.07 7.96
CA VAL A 13 -9.91 4.47 6.94
C VAL A 13 -10.41 3.22 6.25
N ILE A 14 -11.69 2.91 6.45
CA ILE A 14 -12.32 1.78 5.80
C ILE A 14 -13.12 2.36 4.65
N LEU A 15 -12.81 1.90 3.46
CA LEU A 15 -13.41 2.46 2.28
C LEU A 15 -14.73 1.78 2.00
N GLU A 16 -15.77 2.57 1.75
CA GLU A 16 -17.05 1.99 1.39
C GLU A 16 -16.94 1.27 0.08
N GLN A 17 -16.16 1.81 -0.82
CA GLN A 17 -15.89 1.16 -2.08
C GLN A 17 -14.41 1.05 -2.23
N PRO A 18 -13.91 -0.12 -2.60
CA PRO A 18 -12.47 -0.27 -2.79
C PRO A 18 -11.96 0.67 -3.88
N LEU A 19 -10.75 1.11 -3.71
CA LEU A 19 -10.12 2.00 -4.67
C LEU A 19 -9.13 1.22 -5.51
N ASP A 20 -9.14 1.49 -6.81
CA ASP A 20 -8.12 0.92 -7.68
C ASP A 20 -6.79 1.54 -7.35
N VAL A 21 -5.80 0.69 -7.16
CA VAL A 21 -4.45 1.14 -6.88
C VAL A 21 -3.50 0.32 -7.73
N ARG A 22 -2.26 0.74 -7.80
CA ARG A 22 -1.25 -0.01 -8.50
C ARG A 22 -0.24 -0.54 -7.53
N VAL A 23 0.31 -1.70 -7.84
CA VAL A 23 1.40 -2.27 -7.07
C VAL A 23 2.56 -2.49 -8.02
N MET A 24 3.77 -2.35 -7.53
CA MET A 24 4.94 -2.44 -8.37
C MET A 24 6.03 -3.18 -7.62
N THR A 25 6.76 -4.02 -8.32
CA THR A 25 7.87 -4.72 -7.70
C THR A 25 8.93 -3.71 -7.30
N ILE A 26 9.75 -4.13 -6.34
CA ILE A 26 10.78 -3.24 -5.81
C ILE A 26 11.72 -2.76 -6.92
N ASP A 27 12.04 -3.63 -7.84
CA ASP A 27 12.96 -3.26 -8.90
C ASP A 27 12.25 -2.56 -10.06
N GLY A 28 10.94 -2.39 -9.97
CA GLY A 28 10.22 -1.64 -11.00
C GLY A 28 9.95 -2.38 -12.28
N THR A 29 10.29 -3.68 -12.35
CA THR A 29 10.17 -4.37 -13.61
C THR A 29 8.75 -4.88 -13.89
N TRP A 30 7.92 -4.93 -12.88
CA TRP A 30 6.55 -5.39 -13.06
C TRP A 30 5.61 -4.55 -12.24
N SER A 31 4.45 -4.27 -12.77
CA SER A 31 3.42 -3.60 -12.01
C SER A 31 2.07 -4.18 -12.40
N GLY A 32 1.12 -4.04 -11.50
CA GLY A 32 -0.22 -4.52 -11.73
C GLY A 32 -1.20 -3.73 -10.90
N GLU A 33 -2.40 -4.26 -10.79
CA GLU A 33 -3.46 -3.54 -10.12
C GLU A 33 -3.95 -4.31 -8.91
N GLY A 34 -4.49 -3.58 -7.96
CA GLY A 34 -5.13 -4.16 -6.82
C GLY A 34 -6.24 -3.23 -6.36
N LEU A 35 -6.92 -3.65 -5.31
CA LEU A 35 -7.98 -2.85 -4.72
C LEU A 35 -7.60 -2.56 -3.28
N LEU A 36 -7.66 -1.28 -2.93
CA LEU A 36 -7.39 -0.87 -1.57
C LEU A 36 -8.70 -0.92 -0.79
N MET A 37 -8.72 -1.72 0.26
CA MET A 37 -9.91 -1.92 1.06
C MET A 37 -9.89 -1.10 2.32
N GLU A 38 -8.73 -0.91 2.90
CA GLU A 38 -8.62 -0.26 4.18
C GLU A 38 -7.20 0.22 4.36
N MET A 39 -7.01 1.33 5.05
CA MET A 39 -5.68 1.88 5.20
C MET A 39 -5.53 2.60 6.52
N THR A 40 -4.34 2.52 7.09
CA THR A 40 -3.93 3.33 8.23
C THR A 40 -2.58 3.91 7.89
N ASP A 41 -2.02 4.67 8.81
CA ASP A 41 -0.66 5.16 8.60
C ASP A 41 0.34 4.02 8.65
N ALA A 42 -0.02 2.90 9.26
CA ALA A 42 0.92 1.80 9.44
C ALA A 42 0.82 0.74 8.37
N GLY A 43 -0.27 0.67 7.65
CA GLY A 43 -0.43 -0.39 6.67
C GLY A 43 -1.76 -0.35 5.97
N ALA A 44 -2.07 -1.43 5.27
CA ALA A 44 -3.27 -1.47 4.47
C ALA A 44 -3.76 -2.90 4.29
N ARG A 45 -4.99 -3.04 3.87
CA ARG A 45 -5.56 -4.31 3.46
C ARG A 45 -5.94 -4.16 2.00
N LEU A 46 -5.43 -5.06 1.20
CA LEU A 46 -5.59 -5.00 -0.24
C LEU A 46 -6.22 -6.28 -0.75
N LYS A 47 -6.91 -6.18 -1.87
CA LYS A 47 -7.37 -7.36 -2.58
C LYS A 47 -6.53 -7.45 -3.84
N MET A 48 -5.82 -8.54 -3.99
CA MET A 48 -4.93 -8.74 -5.11
C MET A 48 -5.08 -10.13 -5.63
N THR A 49 -4.94 -10.28 -6.95
CA THR A 49 -5.05 -11.57 -7.59
C THR A 49 -3.88 -11.76 -8.53
N GLY A 50 -3.71 -12.98 -9.01
CA GLY A 50 -2.69 -13.28 -9.98
C GLY A 50 -1.30 -13.05 -9.40
N HIS A 51 -0.43 -12.55 -10.24
CA HIS A 51 0.96 -12.37 -9.83
C HIS A 51 1.09 -11.39 -8.67
N ALA A 52 0.25 -10.38 -8.63
CA ALA A 52 0.31 -9.41 -7.56
C ALA A 52 0.17 -10.06 -6.19
N SER A 53 -0.66 -11.09 -6.11
CA SER A 53 -0.92 -11.73 -4.83
C SER A 53 0.28 -12.53 -4.34
N GLU A 54 1.29 -12.71 -5.17
CA GLU A 54 2.47 -13.46 -4.79
C GLU A 54 3.58 -12.57 -4.24
N LEU A 55 3.42 -11.27 -4.34
CA LEU A 55 4.48 -10.37 -3.92
C LEU A 55 4.55 -10.28 -2.41
N THR A 56 5.75 -10.30 -1.88
CA THR A 56 5.94 -10.17 -0.44
C THR A 56 6.39 -8.78 -0.05
N GLU A 57 7.07 -8.09 -0.94
CA GLU A 57 7.45 -6.71 -0.75
C GLU A 57 7.21 -5.99 -2.06
N PHE A 58 6.63 -4.83 -1.97
CA PHE A 58 6.29 -4.10 -3.19
C PHE A 58 5.93 -2.67 -2.83
N PHE A 59 5.87 -1.84 -3.86
CA PHE A 59 5.37 -0.48 -3.68
C PHE A 59 3.88 -0.44 -3.97
N LEU A 60 3.16 0.25 -3.11
CA LEU A 60 1.78 0.58 -3.33
C LEU A 60 1.74 2.01 -3.83
N ILE A 61 1.12 2.24 -4.95
CA ILE A 61 1.08 3.54 -5.57
C ILE A 61 -0.33 4.09 -5.48
N LEU A 62 -0.46 5.18 -4.76
CA LEU A 62 -1.73 5.84 -4.54
C LEU A 62 -1.71 7.14 -5.33
N ASN A 63 -2.54 7.22 -6.34
CA ASN A 63 -2.52 8.41 -7.16
C ASN A 63 -3.92 8.97 -7.43
N ARG A 64 -4.87 8.58 -6.60
CA ARG A 64 -6.25 8.96 -6.87
C ARG A 64 -6.55 10.39 -6.47
N PHE A 65 -5.93 10.85 -5.42
CA PHE A 65 -6.29 12.14 -4.86
C PHE A 65 -5.15 13.12 -4.91
N GLY A 66 -4.48 13.17 -6.01
CA GLY A 66 -3.42 14.16 -6.15
C GLY A 66 -2.16 13.50 -6.68
N PRO A 67 -1.01 14.08 -6.41
CA PRO A 67 0.24 13.51 -6.92
C PRO A 67 0.42 12.10 -6.38
N PRO A 68 0.98 11.21 -7.17
CA PRO A 68 1.17 9.83 -6.72
C PRO A 68 2.04 9.75 -5.48
N VAL A 69 1.68 8.85 -4.61
CA VAL A 69 2.41 8.60 -3.38
C VAL A 69 2.79 7.13 -3.39
N PHE A 70 4.07 6.87 -3.11
CA PHE A 70 4.56 5.50 -3.05
C PHE A 70 4.69 5.08 -1.61
N ARG A 71 4.26 3.86 -1.31
CA ARG A 71 4.44 3.29 0.01
C ARG A 71 5.09 1.94 -0.14
N LEU A 72 6.21 1.74 0.53
CA LEU A 72 6.86 0.44 0.51
C LEU A 72 6.13 -0.48 1.47
N CYS A 73 5.67 -1.61 0.98
CA CYS A 73 4.82 -2.51 1.72
C CYS A 73 5.50 -3.84 1.94
N LYS A 74 5.26 -4.41 3.11
CA LYS A 74 5.70 -5.76 3.40
C LYS A 74 4.47 -6.57 3.75
N ARG A 75 4.30 -7.70 3.09
CA ARG A 75 3.15 -8.55 3.32
C ARG A 75 3.21 -9.16 4.71
N MET A 76 2.14 -9.01 5.45
CA MET A 76 2.05 -9.57 6.78
C MET A 76 1.20 -10.83 6.81
N TRP A 77 0.16 -10.88 5.98
CA TRP A 77 -0.69 -12.07 5.92
C TRP A 77 -1.44 -12.07 4.60
N VAL A 78 -1.87 -13.26 4.22
CA VAL A 78 -2.69 -13.45 3.04
C VAL A 78 -3.81 -14.40 3.41
N VAL A 79 -5.05 -14.02 3.09
CA VAL A 79 -6.18 -14.88 3.26
C VAL A 79 -6.99 -14.77 1.98
N ARG A 80 -6.98 -15.85 1.22
CA ARG A 80 -7.63 -15.86 -0.08
C ARG A 80 -7.05 -14.75 -0.93
N GLU A 81 -7.87 -13.85 -1.40
CA GLU A 81 -7.38 -12.78 -2.26
C GLU A 81 -7.02 -11.52 -1.49
N GLN A 82 -7.14 -11.56 -0.18
CA GLN A 82 -6.86 -10.38 0.62
C GLN A 82 -5.48 -10.46 1.23
N THR A 83 -4.79 -9.35 1.23
CA THR A 83 -3.44 -9.26 1.72
C THR A 83 -3.34 -8.09 2.68
N GLY A 84 -2.80 -8.36 3.85
CA GLY A 84 -2.51 -7.29 4.79
C GLY A 84 -1.05 -6.94 4.71
N VAL A 85 -0.76 -5.66 4.63
CA VAL A 85 0.63 -5.20 4.52
C VAL A 85 0.91 -4.16 5.58
N SER A 86 2.17 -4.09 5.97
CA SER A 86 2.64 -3.00 6.80
C SER A 86 3.48 -2.08 5.93
N PHE A 87 3.40 -0.80 6.23
CA PHE A 87 4.27 0.16 5.57
C PHE A 87 5.59 0.20 6.32
N ASN A 88 6.66 0.31 5.58
CA ASN A 88 7.97 0.34 6.19
C ASN A 88 8.22 1.70 6.79
N LYS A 89 8.05 1.80 8.08
CA LYS A 89 8.18 3.08 8.72
C LYS A 89 9.60 3.58 8.78
N THR A 90 10.52 2.66 8.77
CA THR A 90 11.91 3.08 8.82
C THR A 90 12.41 3.45 7.47
N ASN A 91 11.59 3.31 6.46
CA ASN A 91 12.03 3.62 5.16
C ASN A 91 11.89 5.07 4.91
N ILE A 92 12.84 5.78 5.36
CA ILE A 92 12.82 7.16 5.14
C ILE A 92 12.97 7.42 3.71
N GLY A 93 13.32 6.42 2.97
CA GLY A 93 13.44 6.58 1.56
C GLY A 93 12.13 6.54 0.80
N ILE A 94 11.04 6.29 1.48
CA ILE A 94 9.77 6.40 0.79
C ILE A 94 9.57 7.85 0.46
N LYS A 95 9.42 8.11 -0.80
CA LYS A 95 9.43 9.47 -1.28
C LYS A 95 8.21 9.73 -2.11
N SER A 96 7.91 10.97 -2.27
CA SER A 96 6.89 11.36 -3.23
C SER A 96 7.43 11.03 -4.61
N LEU A 97 6.52 10.97 -5.56
CA LEU A 97 6.93 10.73 -6.92
C LEU A 97 7.93 11.76 -7.37
N GLU A 98 7.76 12.97 -6.91
CA GLU A 98 8.65 14.03 -7.30
C GLU A 98 10.07 13.77 -6.86
N GLU A 99 10.24 13.28 -5.65
CA GLU A 99 11.57 13.00 -5.17
C GLU A 99 12.17 11.82 -5.91
N VAL A 100 11.38 10.83 -6.21
CA VAL A 100 11.87 9.69 -6.95
C VAL A 100 12.32 10.12 -8.33
N ARG A 101 11.53 10.96 -8.97
CA ARG A 101 11.87 11.43 -10.29
C ARG A 101 13.13 12.24 -10.28
N ARG A 102 13.29 13.06 -9.27
CA ARG A 102 14.46 13.90 -9.17
C ARG A 102 15.73 13.05 -9.04
N GLU A 103 15.66 11.97 -8.29
CA GLU A 103 16.81 11.12 -8.13
C GLU A 103 17.15 10.36 -9.38
N ALA A 104 16.16 10.06 -10.19
CA ALA A 104 16.38 9.32 -11.40
C ALA A 104 16.99 10.21 -12.50
N GLU A 105 16.83 11.48 -12.36
CA GLU A 105 17.40 12.39 -13.31
C GLU A 105 18.84 12.69 -12.96
#